data_7f2ae5b3aebf28c8c3795c32bc334046
#
_entry.id   7f2ae5b3aebf28c8c3795c32bc334046
#
_cell.length_a   1.000
_cell.length_b   1.000
_cell.length_c   1.000
_cell.angle_alpha   90.00
_cell.angle_beta   90.00
_cell.angle_gamma   90.00
#
_symmetry.space_group_name_H-M   'P 1'
#
loop_
_entity.id
_entity.type
_entity.pdbx_description
1 polymer ?
#
loop_
_entity_poly.entity_id
_entity_poly.type
_entity_poly.pdbx_seq_one_letter_code
_entity_poly.pdbx_strand_id
1 'polypeptide(L)'
;MIQAIVFGSISVVMIGGLISWAGINIKSGRVAMSREQALQVAEAGIDYYRWHLAHAPTDYQDGTGVAGPYVHDFFDKEGVKVGEYSLEIIPPPVGFTIVTVRSTGTIVSDPTVSRTIETRLAIPSLARYAIASNNDIRFGEGTEVFGPIHSNGGIRFDGIAHNLVTSSRDSYDDPDHSGAVEFGVHTHVNAPPGSGVNDTFRAAEAPPNTVPARTDVFVAGRQFPVPAIDFLGFTTDLAQIKTDAQASGRYFAGSGALGYRILLKTDDTFDLYRVNQLTSAGGSCTEATTGWGTWSIRTTGGSQTFLANYAIPANGLIFVEDHVWVEGQINSARVTIAAGRFPDNATTRPNIMINNNLLYTNYDGQDVVSLIAQGNINAGLSSANNLRVDAALVAQNGRVGRYHYSSNCGTGYTRNSITLYGMIASNQRYGFAYTDNTGYDSRDIIYDANLLYGPPPSFPLTSDQYQIVSWKEL
;
A
#
# COMPACT_ATOMS: atom_id res chain seq x y z
N MET A 1 87.66 -13.55 6.89
CA MET A 1 87.17 -12.26 7.43
C MET A 1 86.14 -11.59 6.54
N ILE A 2 86.36 -11.38 5.24
CA ILE A 2 85.39 -10.72 4.31
C ILE A 2 84.08 -11.47 4.23
N GLN A 3 84.05 -12.81 4.12
CA GLN A 3 82.80 -13.59 4.08
C GLN A 3 81.93 -13.44 5.33
N ALA A 4 82.54 -13.39 6.52
CA ALA A 4 81.82 -13.21 7.77
C ALA A 4 81.15 -11.80 7.87
N ILE A 5 81.77 -10.77 7.31
CA ILE A 5 81.26 -9.42 7.23
C ILE A 5 80.06 -9.36 6.24
N VAL A 6 80.22 -10.01 5.09
CA VAL A 6 79.18 -10.08 4.07
C VAL A 6 77.96 -10.83 4.58
N PHE A 7 78.16 -12.02 5.18
CA PHE A 7 77.02 -12.76 5.76
C PHE A 7 76.37 -12.01 6.96
N GLY A 8 77.20 -11.34 7.78
CA GLY A 8 76.67 -10.53 8.88
C GLY A 8 75.79 -9.34 8.39
N SER A 9 76.25 -8.64 7.36
CA SER A 9 75.46 -7.52 6.79
C SER A 9 74.17 -8.00 6.11
N ILE A 10 74.23 -9.12 5.37
CA ILE A 10 72.99 -9.71 4.79
C ILE A 10 71.97 -10.10 5.90
N SER A 11 72.51 -10.76 6.96
CA SER A 11 71.62 -11.14 8.10
C SER A 11 70.99 -9.94 8.78
N VAL A 12 71.70 -8.84 9.00
CA VAL A 12 71.20 -7.61 9.57
C VAL A 12 70.09 -7.00 8.67
N VAL A 13 70.33 -6.95 7.35
CA VAL A 13 69.26 -6.44 6.42
C VAL A 13 68.05 -7.35 6.39
N MET A 14 68.24 -8.67 6.41
CA MET A 14 67.09 -9.61 6.46
C MET A 14 66.30 -9.48 7.77
N ILE A 15 66.97 -9.41 8.91
CA ILE A 15 66.32 -9.22 10.21
C ILE A 15 65.59 -7.87 10.24
N GLY A 16 66.21 -6.80 9.78
CA GLY A 16 65.57 -5.49 9.66
C GLY A 16 64.34 -5.50 8.76
N GLY A 17 64.43 -6.22 7.63
CA GLY A 17 63.27 -6.44 6.73
C GLY A 17 62.11 -7.20 7.40
N LEU A 18 62.45 -8.28 8.13
CA LEU A 18 61.42 -9.07 8.86
C LEU A 18 60.77 -8.28 9.99
N ILE A 19 61.53 -7.48 10.75
CA ILE A 19 60.97 -6.62 11.80
C ILE A 19 60.06 -5.56 11.20
N SER A 20 60.47 -4.94 10.10
CA SER A 20 59.65 -3.95 9.39
C SER A 20 58.35 -4.57 8.86
N TRP A 21 58.44 -5.74 8.23
CA TRP A 21 57.28 -6.50 7.73
C TRP A 21 56.33 -6.90 8.86
N ALA A 22 56.86 -7.43 9.98
CA ALA A 22 56.03 -7.76 11.15
C ALA A 22 55.34 -6.52 11.73
N GLY A 23 56.06 -5.38 11.81
CA GLY A 23 55.48 -4.12 12.27
C GLY A 23 54.32 -3.61 11.39
N ILE A 24 54.46 -3.72 10.06
CA ILE A 24 53.41 -3.36 9.11
C ILE A 24 52.22 -4.29 9.28
N ASN A 25 52.43 -5.62 9.40
CA ASN A 25 51.34 -6.57 9.59
C ASN A 25 50.57 -6.35 10.90
N ILE A 26 51.24 -6.08 12.02
CA ILE A 26 50.63 -5.76 13.30
C ILE A 26 49.80 -4.46 13.20
N LYS A 27 50.38 -3.43 12.55
CA LYS A 27 49.65 -2.16 12.35
C LYS A 27 48.41 -2.35 11.46
N SER A 28 48.53 -3.10 10.37
CA SER A 28 47.42 -3.42 9.50
C SER A 28 46.33 -4.21 10.23
N GLY A 29 46.72 -5.23 11.01
CA GLY A 29 45.78 -6.00 11.83
C GLY A 29 45.06 -5.15 12.87
N ARG A 30 45.73 -4.22 13.55
CA ARG A 30 45.09 -3.28 14.50
C ARG A 30 44.09 -2.36 13.78
N VAL A 31 44.48 -1.78 12.64
CA VAL A 31 43.55 -0.92 11.86
C VAL A 31 42.33 -1.69 11.41
N ALA A 32 42.48 -2.94 10.95
CA ALA A 32 41.39 -3.79 10.56
C ALA A 32 40.44 -4.07 11.75
N MET A 33 41.01 -4.40 12.92
CA MET A 33 40.25 -4.63 14.14
C MET A 33 39.54 -3.34 14.62
N SER A 34 40.22 -2.19 14.57
CA SER A 34 39.60 -0.89 14.93
C SER A 34 38.46 -0.54 14.00
N ARG A 35 38.58 -0.83 12.69
CA ARG A 35 37.50 -0.63 11.73
C ARG A 35 36.28 -1.49 12.03
N GLU A 36 36.49 -2.76 12.34
CA GLU A 36 35.41 -3.68 12.70
C GLU A 36 34.71 -3.25 14.00
N GLN A 37 35.45 -2.86 15.01
CA GLN A 37 34.88 -2.33 16.24
C GLN A 37 34.09 -1.03 16.01
N ALA A 38 34.59 -0.11 15.19
CA ALA A 38 33.88 1.12 14.84
C ALA A 38 32.57 0.81 14.06
N LEU A 39 32.57 -0.23 13.23
CA LEU A 39 31.36 -0.69 12.55
C LEU A 39 30.31 -1.21 13.55
N GLN A 40 30.72 -2.06 14.50
CA GLN A 40 29.84 -2.56 15.57
C GLN A 40 29.24 -1.43 16.43
N VAL A 41 30.04 -0.41 16.73
CA VAL A 41 29.56 0.79 17.43
C VAL A 41 28.53 1.56 16.58
N ALA A 42 28.75 1.66 15.26
CA ALA A 42 27.77 2.27 14.36
C ALA A 42 26.48 1.46 14.28
N GLU A 43 26.54 0.13 14.24
CA GLU A 43 25.37 -0.77 14.25
C GLU A 43 24.56 -0.58 15.55
N ALA A 44 25.23 -0.48 16.70
CA ALA A 44 24.58 -0.23 17.97
C ALA A 44 23.75 1.08 17.96
N GLY A 45 24.22 2.10 17.25
CA GLY A 45 23.47 3.35 17.06
C GLY A 45 22.19 3.15 16.23
N ILE A 46 22.22 2.29 15.19
CA ILE A 46 21.04 1.93 14.42
C ILE A 46 20.02 1.17 15.29
N ASP A 47 20.47 0.18 16.06
CA ASP A 47 19.60 -0.61 16.94
C ASP A 47 18.99 0.25 18.06
N TYR A 48 19.77 1.16 18.65
CA TYR A 48 19.28 2.14 19.61
C TYR A 48 18.16 3.00 19.01
N TYR A 49 18.38 3.58 17.83
CA TYR A 49 17.38 4.48 17.25
C TYR A 49 16.14 3.74 16.76
N ARG A 50 16.28 2.50 16.32
CA ARG A 50 15.15 1.62 16.03
C ARG A 50 14.31 1.35 17.28
N TRP A 51 14.96 1.10 18.42
CA TRP A 51 14.29 0.97 19.71
C TRP A 51 13.62 2.29 20.12
N HIS A 52 14.27 3.43 19.91
CA HIS A 52 13.70 4.75 20.18
C HIS A 52 12.42 4.98 19.40
N LEU A 53 12.42 4.74 18.09
CA LEU A 53 11.24 4.87 17.24
C LEU A 53 10.11 3.88 17.59
N ALA A 54 10.42 2.72 18.17
CA ALA A 54 9.39 1.79 18.65
C ALA A 54 8.61 2.33 19.86
N HIS A 55 9.19 3.29 20.61
CA HIS A 55 8.56 3.91 21.79
C HIS A 55 8.08 5.35 21.52
N ALA A 56 8.69 6.03 20.57
CA ALA A 56 8.37 7.39 20.15
C ALA A 56 8.38 7.50 18.60
N PRO A 57 7.37 6.94 17.88
CA PRO A 57 7.42 6.73 16.45
C PRO A 57 7.45 8.02 15.61
N THR A 58 7.17 9.16 16.18
CA THR A 58 7.21 10.47 15.51
C THR A 58 8.32 11.39 16.05
N ASP A 59 9.16 10.88 16.96
CA ASP A 59 10.30 11.66 17.46
C ASP A 59 11.53 11.43 16.59
N TYR A 60 11.81 12.41 15.76
CA TYR A 60 12.99 12.44 14.88
C TYR A 60 14.12 13.31 15.44
N GLN A 61 14.06 13.65 16.73
CA GLN A 61 14.99 14.53 17.42
C GLN A 61 15.61 13.87 18.65
N ASP A 62 15.53 12.54 18.75
CA ASP A 62 16.16 11.72 19.78
C ASP A 62 15.81 12.17 21.24
N GLY A 63 14.56 12.58 21.44
CA GLY A 63 14.06 13.08 22.72
C GLY A 63 14.58 14.45 23.15
N THR A 64 15.48 15.06 22.38
CA THR A 64 16.14 16.33 22.76
C THR A 64 15.36 17.58 22.36
N GLY A 65 14.46 17.49 21.39
CA GLY A 65 13.73 18.62 20.85
C GLY A 65 14.57 19.58 20.00
N VAL A 66 15.83 19.26 19.72
CA VAL A 66 16.75 20.07 18.91
C VAL A 66 17.37 19.24 17.79
N ALA A 67 17.90 19.92 16.77
CA ALA A 67 18.54 19.24 15.65
C ALA A 67 19.85 18.57 16.06
N GLY A 68 20.10 17.35 15.54
CA GLY A 68 21.36 16.60 15.71
C GLY A 68 22.58 17.23 15.02
N PRO A 69 23.71 16.54 14.99
CA PRO A 69 23.85 15.10 15.31
C PRO A 69 23.75 14.77 16.78
N TYR A 70 23.25 13.57 17.13
CA TYR A 70 23.09 13.09 18.49
C TYR A 70 24.19 12.10 18.81
N VAL A 71 24.96 12.36 19.90
CA VAL A 71 26.10 11.55 20.27
C VAL A 71 25.80 10.77 21.53
N HIS A 72 26.06 9.45 21.48
CA HIS A 72 25.87 8.54 22.61
C HIS A 72 27.12 7.72 22.86
N ASP A 73 27.43 7.51 24.14
CA ASP A 73 28.51 6.64 24.57
C ASP A 73 28.10 5.17 24.39
N PHE A 74 29.02 4.36 23.87
CA PHE A 74 28.85 2.92 23.78
C PHE A 74 29.75 2.21 24.80
N PHE A 75 29.14 1.35 25.64
CA PHE A 75 29.80 0.62 26.71
C PHE A 75 29.76 -0.88 26.43
N ASP A 76 30.79 -1.59 26.90
CA ASP A 76 30.79 -3.04 26.94
C ASP A 76 29.93 -3.57 28.11
N LYS A 77 29.84 -4.91 28.22
CA LYS A 77 29.07 -5.59 29.28
C LYS A 77 29.65 -5.37 30.68
N GLU A 78 30.90 -4.96 30.81
CA GLU A 78 31.58 -4.60 32.06
C GLU A 78 31.38 -3.12 32.41
N GLY A 79 30.74 -2.32 31.56
CA GLY A 79 30.50 -0.89 31.77
C GLY A 79 31.69 0.00 31.39
N VAL A 80 32.65 -0.52 30.61
CA VAL A 80 33.78 0.27 30.12
C VAL A 80 33.39 0.90 28.78
N LYS A 81 33.65 2.22 28.63
CA LYS A 81 33.38 2.92 27.36
C LYS A 81 34.33 2.39 26.27
N VAL A 82 33.72 1.79 25.26
CA VAL A 82 34.42 1.24 24.07
C VAL A 82 34.53 2.28 22.96
N GLY A 83 33.50 3.09 22.82
CA GLY A 83 33.39 4.09 21.75
C GLY A 83 32.21 5.01 21.93
N GLU A 84 31.86 5.69 20.88
CA GLU A 84 30.64 6.50 20.77
C GLU A 84 30.08 6.43 19.36
N TYR A 85 28.75 6.53 19.24
CA TYR A 85 28.10 6.69 17.95
C TYR A 85 27.41 8.04 17.85
N SER A 86 27.47 8.61 16.65
CA SER A 86 26.84 9.87 16.30
C SER A 86 25.72 9.61 15.31
N LEU A 87 24.49 10.02 15.63
CA LEU A 87 23.31 9.82 14.80
C LEU A 87 22.93 11.09 14.04
N GLU A 88 22.80 10.97 12.74
CA GLU A 88 22.13 11.95 11.87
C GLU A 88 20.78 11.36 11.46
N ILE A 89 19.69 12.01 11.86
CA ILE A 89 18.33 11.55 11.58
C ILE A 89 17.71 12.46 10.53
N ILE A 90 17.30 11.86 9.41
CA ILE A 90 16.59 12.55 8.36
C ILE A 90 15.12 12.09 8.42
N PRO A 91 14.22 12.97 8.88
CA PRO A 91 12.80 12.64 9.02
C PRO A 91 12.18 12.37 7.66
N PRO A 92 11.07 11.61 7.63
CA PRO A 92 10.33 11.40 6.39
C PRO A 92 9.77 12.73 5.87
N PRO A 93 9.77 12.94 4.54
CA PRO A 93 8.96 14.02 3.97
C PRO A 93 7.49 13.87 4.37
N VAL A 94 6.74 14.96 4.34
CA VAL A 94 5.30 14.93 4.67
C VAL A 94 4.58 13.91 3.80
N GLY A 95 3.86 12.99 4.46
CA GLY A 95 3.12 11.91 3.80
C GLY A 95 3.95 10.66 3.48
N PHE A 96 5.22 10.60 3.86
CA PHE A 96 6.04 9.40 3.73
C PHE A 96 6.34 8.79 5.10
N THR A 97 6.73 7.50 5.12
CA THR A 97 7.03 6.77 6.35
C THR A 97 8.51 6.40 6.48
N ILE A 98 9.35 6.75 5.51
CA ILE A 98 10.77 6.38 5.50
C ILE A 98 11.58 7.38 6.30
N VAL A 99 12.17 6.92 7.40
CA VAL A 99 13.19 7.63 8.17
C VAL A 99 14.57 7.15 7.73
N THR A 100 15.48 8.05 7.36
CA THR A 100 16.87 7.68 7.09
C THR A 100 17.72 7.99 8.32
N VAL A 101 18.42 6.97 8.80
CA VAL A 101 19.32 7.05 9.97
C VAL A 101 20.74 6.79 9.49
N ARG A 102 21.63 7.74 9.73
CA ARG A 102 23.07 7.56 9.56
C ARG A 102 23.69 7.48 10.94
N SER A 103 24.41 6.40 11.20
CA SER A 103 25.15 6.20 12.44
C SER A 103 26.65 6.13 12.14
N THR A 104 27.42 7.00 12.76
CA THR A 104 28.89 7.00 12.66
C THR A 104 29.49 6.54 13.97
N GLY A 105 30.10 5.35 13.96
CA GLY A 105 30.79 4.79 15.11
C GLY A 105 32.26 5.18 15.15
N THR A 106 32.76 5.52 16.33
CA THR A 106 34.17 5.72 16.64
C THR A 106 34.55 4.92 17.88
N ILE A 107 35.84 4.61 18.06
CA ILE A 107 36.33 3.84 19.21
C ILE A 107 37.33 4.64 20.02
N VAL A 108 37.33 4.43 21.34
CA VAL A 108 38.26 5.14 22.27
C VAL A 108 39.72 4.79 21.98
N SER A 109 40.00 3.54 21.60
CA SER A 109 41.36 3.05 21.35
C SER A 109 42.02 3.65 20.11
N ASP A 110 41.23 4.11 19.12
CA ASP A 110 41.71 4.76 17.89
C ASP A 110 40.62 5.72 17.35
N PRO A 111 40.53 6.96 17.89
CA PRO A 111 39.50 7.93 17.48
C PRO A 111 39.64 8.42 16.04
N THR A 112 40.74 8.07 15.34
CA THR A 112 40.93 8.44 13.94
C THR A 112 40.23 7.50 12.97
N VAL A 113 39.76 6.36 13.46
CA VAL A 113 39.02 5.35 12.70
C VAL A 113 37.54 5.53 12.98
N SER A 114 36.78 5.77 11.93
CA SER A 114 35.32 5.83 11.97
C SER A 114 34.69 4.97 10.88
N ARG A 115 33.47 4.48 11.11
CA ARG A 115 32.66 3.79 10.11
C ARG A 115 31.24 4.35 10.17
N THR A 116 30.66 4.54 9.02
CA THR A 116 29.30 5.09 8.91
C THR A 116 28.38 4.09 8.22
N ILE A 117 27.21 3.87 8.80
CA ILE A 117 26.13 3.07 8.25
C ILE A 117 24.97 3.99 7.96
N GLU A 118 24.35 3.82 6.81
CA GLU A 118 23.06 4.40 6.50
C GLU A 118 21.99 3.29 6.45
N THR A 119 20.94 3.46 7.24
CA THR A 119 19.79 2.56 7.28
C THR A 119 18.53 3.35 7.01
N ARG A 120 17.64 2.77 6.21
CA ARG A 120 16.27 3.28 6.04
C ARG A 120 15.32 2.43 6.85
N LEU A 121 14.60 3.08 7.74
CA LEU A 121 13.56 2.48 8.57
C LEU A 121 12.21 2.97 8.07
N ALA A 122 11.22 2.10 7.92
CA ALA A 122 9.90 2.51 7.44
C ALA A 122 8.78 1.67 8.04
N ILE A 123 7.58 2.25 8.09
CA ILE A 123 6.35 1.54 8.39
C ILE A 123 5.60 1.36 7.06
N PRO A 124 5.39 0.11 6.61
CA PRO A 124 4.65 -0.14 5.39
C PRO A 124 3.16 0.16 5.57
N SER A 125 2.53 0.71 4.56
CA SER A 125 1.08 0.94 4.52
C SER A 125 0.30 -0.33 4.14
N LEU A 126 -1.03 -0.30 4.30
CA LEU A 126 -1.93 -1.35 3.79
C LEU A 126 -1.78 -1.54 2.26
N ALA A 127 -1.33 -0.52 1.55
CA ALA A 127 -1.00 -0.60 0.12
C ALA A 127 0.26 -1.42 -0.19
N ARG A 128 0.62 -2.40 0.66
CA ARG A 128 1.53 -3.51 0.30
C ARG A 128 0.89 -4.53 -0.63
N TYR A 129 -0.42 -4.46 -0.81
CA TYR A 129 -1.18 -5.31 -1.71
C TYR A 129 -1.82 -4.47 -2.82
N ALA A 130 -1.88 -5.01 -4.04
CA ALA A 130 -2.73 -4.48 -5.09
C ALA A 130 -4.22 -4.68 -4.72
N ILE A 131 -4.52 -5.83 -4.10
CA ILE A 131 -5.85 -6.14 -3.60
C ILE A 131 -5.74 -6.80 -2.23
N ALA A 132 -6.45 -6.25 -1.25
CA ALA A 132 -6.68 -6.84 0.06
C ALA A 132 -8.20 -7.02 0.27
N SER A 133 -8.64 -8.23 0.63
CA SER A 133 -10.06 -8.51 0.91
C SER A 133 -10.24 -9.18 2.27
N ASN A 134 -11.33 -8.86 2.96
CA ASN A 134 -11.71 -9.54 4.18
C ASN A 134 -12.62 -10.75 3.93
N ASN A 135 -13.11 -10.93 2.70
CA ASN A 135 -14.07 -11.95 2.31
C ASN A 135 -13.59 -12.74 1.10
N ASP A 136 -14.27 -13.86 0.81
CA ASP A 136 -14.03 -14.65 -0.40
C ASP A 136 -14.15 -13.77 -1.64
N ILE A 137 -13.23 -13.95 -2.58
CA ILE A 137 -13.18 -13.17 -3.81
C ILE A 137 -13.03 -14.05 -5.05
N ARG A 138 -13.58 -13.58 -6.16
CA ARG A 138 -13.41 -14.20 -7.47
C ARG A 138 -12.93 -13.19 -8.49
N PHE A 139 -11.93 -13.60 -9.25
CA PHE A 139 -11.45 -12.93 -10.44
C PHE A 139 -11.84 -13.75 -11.66
N GLY A 140 -12.73 -13.22 -12.48
CA GLY A 140 -13.17 -13.89 -13.70
C GLY A 140 -12.18 -13.74 -14.86
N GLU A 141 -12.44 -14.43 -15.96
CA GLU A 141 -11.70 -14.25 -17.22
C GLU A 141 -11.65 -12.77 -17.63
N GLY A 142 -10.54 -12.35 -18.28
CA GLY A 142 -10.30 -10.95 -18.66
C GLY A 142 -9.88 -10.05 -17.48
N THR A 143 -9.50 -10.63 -16.32
CA THR A 143 -8.88 -9.89 -15.21
C THR A 143 -7.39 -10.13 -15.20
N GLU A 144 -6.59 -9.04 -15.20
CA GLU A 144 -5.15 -9.09 -14.95
C GLU A 144 -4.81 -8.26 -13.72
N VAL A 145 -3.96 -8.82 -12.84
CA VAL A 145 -3.50 -8.14 -11.62
C VAL A 145 -1.99 -8.09 -11.58
N PHE A 146 -1.45 -6.87 -11.60
CA PHE A 146 -0.02 -6.58 -11.53
C PHE A 146 0.34 -6.09 -10.13
N GLY A 147 0.35 -7.00 -9.17
CA GLY A 147 0.72 -6.74 -7.78
C GLY A 147 0.26 -7.84 -6.84
N PRO A 148 0.74 -7.84 -5.58
CA PRO A 148 0.38 -8.86 -4.60
C PRO A 148 -1.11 -8.84 -4.26
N ILE A 149 -1.70 -10.03 -4.07
CA ILE A 149 -3.10 -10.20 -3.70
C ILE A 149 -3.18 -10.93 -2.36
N HIS A 150 -4.06 -10.48 -1.49
CA HIS A 150 -4.39 -11.18 -0.25
C HIS A 150 -5.89 -11.21 0.00
N SER A 151 -6.39 -12.35 0.51
CA SER A 151 -7.72 -12.43 1.09
C SER A 151 -7.71 -13.18 2.43
N ASN A 152 -8.47 -12.66 3.40
CA ASN A 152 -8.79 -13.40 4.62
C ASN A 152 -9.78 -14.55 4.35
N GLY A 153 -10.51 -14.49 3.24
CA GLY A 153 -11.33 -15.54 2.66
C GLY A 153 -10.60 -16.36 1.61
N GLY A 154 -11.34 -17.19 0.88
CA GLY A 154 -10.85 -17.94 -0.26
C GLY A 154 -10.73 -17.10 -1.53
N ILE A 155 -9.95 -17.57 -2.47
CA ILE A 155 -9.72 -16.91 -3.76
C ILE A 155 -9.93 -17.90 -4.91
N ARG A 156 -10.92 -17.62 -5.76
CA ARG A 156 -11.01 -18.18 -7.10
C ARG A 156 -10.43 -17.20 -8.10
N PHE A 157 -9.44 -17.64 -8.88
CA PHE A 157 -8.76 -16.76 -9.84
C PHE A 157 -8.78 -17.38 -11.25
N ASP A 158 -9.63 -16.87 -12.12
CA ASP A 158 -9.81 -17.38 -13.48
C ASP A 158 -9.21 -16.41 -14.54
N GLY A 159 -8.37 -15.45 -14.13
CA GLY A 159 -7.61 -14.53 -14.97
C GLY A 159 -6.11 -14.79 -14.91
N ILE A 160 -5.27 -13.73 -14.89
CA ILE A 160 -3.81 -13.82 -14.74
C ILE A 160 -3.36 -12.97 -13.55
N ALA A 161 -2.71 -13.61 -12.57
CA ALA A 161 -2.06 -12.97 -11.44
C ALA A 161 -0.55 -12.92 -11.68
N HIS A 162 0.00 -11.71 -11.92
CA HIS A 162 1.42 -11.51 -12.21
C HIS A 162 2.31 -11.54 -10.96
N ASN A 163 1.72 -11.45 -9.76
CA ASN A 163 2.44 -11.47 -8.50
C ASN A 163 1.84 -12.52 -7.55
N LEU A 164 2.43 -12.67 -6.36
CA LEU A 164 2.03 -13.66 -5.37
C LEU A 164 0.56 -13.47 -4.95
N VAL A 165 -0.19 -14.58 -4.93
CA VAL A 165 -1.57 -14.64 -4.46
C VAL A 165 -1.61 -15.40 -3.12
N THR A 166 -2.19 -14.79 -2.10
CA THR A 166 -2.23 -15.35 -0.74
C THR A 166 -3.64 -15.40 -0.18
N SER A 167 -3.96 -16.46 0.57
CA SER A 167 -5.22 -16.60 1.31
C SER A 167 -4.97 -17.05 2.74
N SER A 168 -5.82 -16.61 3.67
CA SER A 168 -5.78 -17.12 5.05
C SER A 168 -6.46 -18.49 5.21
N ARG A 169 -7.15 -18.96 4.19
CA ARG A 169 -7.82 -20.26 4.18
C ARG A 169 -6.93 -21.31 3.59
N ASP A 170 -6.86 -22.47 4.24
CA ASP A 170 -6.29 -23.69 3.66
C ASP A 170 -7.19 -24.22 2.54
N SER A 171 -8.49 -24.23 2.82
CA SER A 171 -9.54 -24.59 1.89
C SER A 171 -10.84 -23.85 2.22
N TYR A 172 -11.76 -23.74 1.27
CA TYR A 172 -13.07 -23.14 1.46
C TYR A 172 -14.09 -23.69 0.45
N ASP A 173 -15.37 -23.49 0.73
CA ASP A 173 -16.46 -23.79 -0.21
C ASP A 173 -16.71 -22.54 -1.06
N ASP A 174 -16.40 -22.63 -2.39
CA ASP A 174 -16.60 -21.51 -3.30
C ASP A 174 -18.11 -21.22 -3.44
N PRO A 175 -18.59 -20.03 -3.03
CA PRO A 175 -20.02 -19.71 -3.09
C PRO A 175 -20.58 -19.62 -4.51
N ASP A 176 -19.73 -19.65 -5.55
CA ASP A 176 -20.16 -19.56 -6.95
C ASP A 176 -20.60 -20.90 -7.54
N HIS A 177 -20.38 -22.01 -6.84
CA HIS A 177 -20.95 -23.30 -7.19
C HIS A 177 -21.13 -24.24 -6.00
N SER A 178 -21.97 -25.23 -6.18
CA SER A 178 -22.26 -26.25 -5.15
C SER A 178 -21.24 -27.37 -5.15
N GLY A 179 -20.93 -27.92 -4.00
CA GLY A 179 -20.21 -29.16 -3.84
C GLY A 179 -19.15 -29.16 -2.76
N ALA A 180 -18.01 -29.80 -2.98
CA ALA A 180 -16.95 -29.94 -1.99
C ALA A 180 -16.03 -28.70 -1.96
N VAL A 181 -15.24 -28.61 -0.87
CA VAL A 181 -14.26 -27.54 -0.69
C VAL A 181 -13.13 -27.58 -1.73
N GLU A 182 -12.65 -26.43 -2.13
CA GLU A 182 -11.46 -26.20 -2.93
C GLU A 182 -10.30 -25.68 -2.08
N PHE A 183 -9.10 -25.58 -2.67
CA PHE A 183 -7.96 -24.93 -2.04
C PHE A 183 -8.25 -23.45 -1.75
N GLY A 184 -7.63 -22.94 -0.69
CA GLY A 184 -7.76 -21.51 -0.29
C GLY A 184 -7.44 -20.51 -1.39
N VAL A 185 -6.59 -20.90 -2.36
CA VAL A 185 -6.42 -20.23 -3.66
C VAL A 185 -6.51 -21.26 -4.76
N HIS A 186 -7.49 -21.16 -5.64
CA HIS A 186 -7.73 -22.11 -6.72
C HIS A 186 -8.12 -21.43 -8.04
N THR A 187 -8.16 -22.19 -9.11
CA THR A 187 -8.60 -21.73 -10.44
C THR A 187 -9.42 -22.79 -11.14
N HIS A 188 -10.33 -22.35 -12.00
CA HIS A 188 -11.09 -23.22 -12.90
C HIS A 188 -10.64 -23.11 -14.37
N VAL A 189 -9.58 -22.36 -14.65
CA VAL A 189 -8.99 -22.28 -15.99
C VAL A 189 -8.48 -23.66 -16.40
N ASN A 190 -8.80 -24.12 -17.60
CA ASN A 190 -8.27 -25.36 -18.12
C ASN A 190 -6.74 -25.28 -18.23
N ALA A 191 -6.05 -26.33 -17.75
CA ALA A 191 -4.60 -26.39 -17.90
C ALA A 191 -4.19 -26.45 -19.38
N PRO A 192 -3.09 -25.78 -19.77
CA PRO A 192 -2.59 -25.84 -21.14
C PRO A 192 -2.37 -27.28 -21.62
N PRO A 193 -2.68 -27.62 -22.90
CA PRO A 193 -3.08 -26.72 -23.99
C PRO A 193 -4.57 -26.35 -24.05
N GLY A 194 -5.37 -26.74 -23.05
CA GLY A 194 -6.76 -26.33 -22.92
C GLY A 194 -6.89 -24.81 -22.68
N SER A 195 -8.07 -24.28 -22.95
CA SER A 195 -8.41 -22.87 -22.73
C SER A 195 -9.80 -22.74 -22.13
N GLY A 196 -10.11 -21.54 -21.61
CA GLY A 196 -11.39 -21.24 -20.98
C GLY A 196 -11.55 -21.83 -19.58
N VAL A 197 -12.68 -21.56 -18.97
CA VAL A 197 -13.03 -21.97 -17.61
C VAL A 197 -13.88 -23.23 -17.63
N ASN A 198 -13.60 -24.17 -16.73
CA ASN A 198 -14.35 -25.39 -16.56
C ASN A 198 -14.73 -25.59 -15.09
N ASP A 199 -15.97 -25.34 -14.75
CA ASP A 199 -16.50 -25.47 -13.38
C ASP A 199 -16.50 -26.92 -12.85
N THR A 200 -16.33 -27.93 -13.74
CA THR A 200 -16.17 -29.33 -13.34
C THR A 200 -14.73 -29.69 -12.95
N PHE A 201 -13.77 -28.78 -13.10
CA PHE A 201 -12.34 -29.00 -12.86
C PHE A 201 -11.95 -29.07 -11.37
N ARG A 202 -12.87 -28.94 -10.46
CA ARG A 202 -12.73 -28.87 -9.02
C ARG A 202 -11.82 -29.94 -8.40
N ALA A 203 -11.91 -31.17 -8.89
CA ALA A 203 -11.16 -32.30 -8.32
C ALA A 203 -9.63 -32.09 -8.37
N ALA A 204 -9.12 -31.36 -9.34
CA ALA A 204 -7.68 -31.07 -9.46
C ALA A 204 -7.24 -29.89 -8.57
N GLU A 205 -8.15 -29.00 -8.19
CA GLU A 205 -7.88 -27.79 -7.39
C GLU A 205 -8.44 -27.93 -5.96
N ALA A 206 -8.55 -29.15 -5.46
CA ALA A 206 -9.16 -29.45 -4.16
C ALA A 206 -8.36 -30.47 -3.33
N PRO A 207 -8.39 -30.40 -1.98
CA PRO A 207 -7.88 -31.44 -1.12
C PRO A 207 -8.58 -32.80 -1.42
N PRO A 208 -7.90 -33.94 -1.24
CA PRO A 208 -6.56 -34.14 -0.67
C PRO A 208 -5.41 -34.08 -1.69
N ASN A 209 -5.63 -33.57 -2.88
CA ASN A 209 -4.61 -33.51 -3.92
C ASN A 209 -3.45 -32.58 -3.55
N THR A 210 -2.33 -32.73 -4.26
CA THR A 210 -1.24 -31.79 -4.17
C THR A 210 -1.62 -30.51 -4.93
N VAL A 211 -1.34 -29.34 -4.36
CA VAL A 211 -1.59 -28.04 -5.00
C VAL A 211 -0.79 -27.94 -6.30
N PRO A 212 -1.44 -27.85 -7.49
CA PRO A 212 -0.72 -27.72 -8.74
C PRO A 212 -0.10 -26.33 -8.88
N ALA A 213 1.02 -26.20 -9.57
CA ALA A 213 1.75 -24.92 -9.71
C ALA A 213 0.95 -23.86 -10.46
N ARG A 214 0.29 -24.23 -11.58
CA ARG A 214 -0.58 -23.35 -12.39
C ARG A 214 0.04 -21.99 -12.70
N THR A 215 1.29 -22.01 -13.19
CA THR A 215 2.02 -20.78 -13.57
C THR A 215 1.43 -20.05 -14.79
N ASP A 216 0.51 -20.68 -15.48
CA ASP A 216 -0.34 -20.10 -16.50
C ASP A 216 -1.37 -19.10 -15.96
N VAL A 217 -1.74 -19.22 -14.68
CA VAL A 217 -2.66 -18.35 -13.94
C VAL A 217 -1.93 -17.57 -12.84
N PHE A 218 -1.12 -18.26 -12.04
CA PHE A 218 -0.36 -17.70 -10.91
C PHE A 218 1.11 -17.59 -11.27
N VAL A 219 1.49 -16.52 -11.99
CA VAL A 219 2.84 -16.36 -12.56
C VAL A 219 3.94 -16.40 -11.49
N ALA A 220 3.73 -15.71 -10.36
CA ALA A 220 4.63 -15.72 -9.20
C ALA A 220 4.21 -16.71 -8.10
N GLY A 221 3.26 -17.59 -8.41
CA GLY A 221 2.78 -18.60 -7.48
C GLY A 221 1.66 -18.15 -6.53
N ARG A 222 1.27 -19.08 -5.66
CA ARG A 222 0.23 -18.90 -4.64
C ARG A 222 0.67 -19.52 -3.32
N GLN A 223 0.24 -18.92 -2.20
CA GLN A 223 0.57 -19.39 -0.86
C GLN A 223 -0.65 -19.32 0.05
N PHE A 224 -0.95 -20.44 0.68
CA PHE A 224 -2.05 -20.57 1.64
C PHE A 224 -1.86 -21.85 2.51
N PRO A 225 -2.33 -21.90 3.78
CA PRO A 225 -2.83 -20.74 4.51
C PRO A 225 -1.69 -19.81 4.94
N VAL A 226 -1.98 -18.50 4.98
CA VAL A 226 -1.12 -17.49 5.59
C VAL A 226 -1.89 -16.77 6.71
N PRO A 227 -1.23 -16.09 7.67
CA PRO A 227 -1.94 -15.32 8.70
C PRO A 227 -2.92 -14.31 8.09
N ALA A 228 -4.10 -14.22 8.70
CA ALA A 228 -5.09 -13.22 8.32
C ALA A 228 -4.59 -11.81 8.62
N ILE A 229 -4.96 -10.86 7.76
CA ILE A 229 -4.79 -9.43 8.01
C ILE A 229 -5.91 -9.01 8.98
N ASP A 230 -5.56 -8.24 10.02
CA ASP A 230 -6.57 -7.56 10.84
C ASP A 230 -7.21 -6.42 10.05
N PHE A 231 -8.23 -6.76 9.26
CA PHE A 231 -8.92 -5.80 8.39
C PHE A 231 -9.67 -4.72 9.19
N LEU A 232 -10.11 -5.02 10.40
CA LEU A 232 -10.77 -4.05 11.29
C LEU A 232 -9.76 -3.10 11.92
N GLY A 233 -8.60 -3.58 12.32
CA GLY A 233 -7.52 -2.74 12.83
C GLY A 233 -6.88 -1.85 11.78
N PHE A 234 -6.96 -2.25 10.50
CA PHE A 234 -6.49 -1.42 9.37
C PHE A 234 -7.54 -0.47 8.83
N THR A 235 -8.81 -0.68 9.15
CA THR A 235 -9.82 0.29 8.75
C THR A 235 -9.56 1.57 9.50
N THR A 236 -9.06 2.54 8.80
CA THR A 236 -8.77 3.89 9.26
C THR A 236 -9.91 4.36 10.14
N ASP A 237 -9.58 4.92 11.27
CA ASP A 237 -10.59 5.58 12.10
C ASP A 237 -11.16 6.78 11.35
N LEU A 238 -12.23 6.54 10.59
CA LEU A 238 -12.93 7.59 9.86
C LEU A 238 -13.40 8.74 10.78
N ALA A 239 -13.61 8.46 12.07
CA ALA A 239 -13.95 9.49 13.04
C ALA A 239 -12.73 10.39 13.30
N GLN A 240 -11.52 9.84 13.33
CA GLN A 240 -10.29 10.62 13.45
C GLN A 240 -10.06 11.48 12.19
N ILE A 241 -10.22 10.89 10.99
CA ILE A 241 -10.12 11.66 9.73
C ILE A 241 -11.13 12.82 9.71
N LYS A 242 -12.36 12.60 10.20
CA LYS A 242 -13.35 13.68 10.35
C LYS A 242 -12.84 14.80 11.26
N THR A 243 -12.31 14.43 12.42
CA THR A 243 -11.75 15.39 13.39
C THR A 243 -10.61 16.20 12.78
N ASP A 244 -9.69 15.55 12.09
CA ASP A 244 -8.54 16.19 11.46
C ASP A 244 -8.96 17.07 10.27
N ALA A 245 -9.96 16.64 9.50
CA ALA A 245 -10.53 17.44 8.41
C ALA A 245 -11.27 18.68 8.93
N GLN A 246 -11.94 18.59 10.09
CA GLN A 246 -12.56 19.75 10.76
C GLN A 246 -11.51 20.71 11.33
N ALA A 247 -10.40 20.20 11.82
CA ALA A 247 -9.35 21.02 12.43
C ALA A 247 -8.50 21.78 11.40
N SER A 248 -8.09 21.14 10.31
CA SER A 248 -7.11 21.70 9.36
C SER A 248 -7.32 21.27 7.90
N GLY A 249 -8.34 20.48 7.60
CA GLY A 249 -8.70 20.02 6.27
C GLY A 249 -9.92 20.72 5.68
N ARG A 250 -10.71 19.95 4.92
CA ARG A 250 -12.04 20.34 4.42
C ARG A 250 -13.10 19.37 4.94
N TYR A 251 -14.09 19.91 5.59
CA TYR A 251 -15.22 19.16 6.12
C TYR A 251 -16.54 19.66 5.50
N PHE A 252 -17.35 18.73 5.01
CA PHE A 252 -18.68 19.00 4.46
C PHE A 252 -19.72 18.15 5.20
N ALA A 253 -20.64 18.82 5.87
CA ALA A 253 -21.81 18.19 6.48
C ALA A 253 -22.75 17.59 5.42
N GLY A 254 -23.80 16.87 5.85
CA GLY A 254 -24.79 16.32 4.93
C GLY A 254 -25.35 17.37 3.98
N SER A 255 -25.48 17.03 2.70
CA SER A 255 -25.84 17.97 1.62
C SER A 255 -27.29 18.47 1.68
N GLY A 256 -28.14 17.78 2.41
CA GLY A 256 -29.60 17.98 2.35
C GLY A 256 -30.20 17.56 1.01
N ALA A 257 -29.48 16.83 0.19
CA ALA A 257 -29.87 16.29 -1.11
C ALA A 257 -29.35 14.85 -1.27
N LEU A 258 -28.87 14.44 -2.45
CA LEU A 258 -28.35 13.10 -2.69
C LEU A 258 -26.86 12.92 -2.34
N GLY A 259 -26.16 14.02 -2.10
CA GLY A 259 -24.72 14.02 -1.79
C GLY A 259 -23.98 15.11 -2.54
N TYR A 260 -22.66 14.93 -2.65
CA TYR A 260 -21.77 15.88 -3.31
C TYR A 260 -21.03 15.24 -4.48
N ARG A 261 -20.68 16.07 -5.48
CA ARG A 261 -19.70 15.72 -6.51
C ARG A 261 -18.45 16.58 -6.32
N ILE A 262 -17.31 15.93 -6.27
CA ILE A 262 -15.98 16.54 -6.21
C ILE A 262 -15.31 16.32 -7.56
N LEU A 263 -14.95 17.42 -8.24
CA LEU A 263 -14.17 17.43 -9.47
C LEU A 263 -12.78 17.95 -9.14
N LEU A 264 -11.81 17.05 -9.05
CA LEU A 264 -10.41 17.37 -8.81
C LEU A 264 -9.78 18.02 -10.05
N LYS A 265 -8.85 18.97 -9.85
CA LYS A 265 -8.23 19.76 -10.90
C LYS A 265 -6.71 19.81 -10.74
N THR A 266 -6.00 19.99 -11.83
CA THR A 266 -4.54 20.00 -11.91
C THR A 266 -3.88 21.30 -11.37
N ASP A 267 -4.67 22.22 -10.86
CA ASP A 267 -4.23 23.46 -10.21
C ASP A 267 -4.34 23.41 -8.67
N ASP A 268 -4.33 22.21 -8.09
CA ASP A 268 -4.47 21.94 -6.66
C ASP A 268 -5.78 22.47 -6.06
N THR A 269 -6.81 22.55 -6.89
CA THR A 269 -8.16 22.90 -6.46
C THR A 269 -9.16 21.80 -6.80
N PHE A 270 -10.35 21.91 -6.23
CA PHE A 270 -11.49 21.10 -6.63
C PHE A 270 -12.78 21.90 -6.66
N ASP A 271 -13.64 21.57 -7.60
CA ASP A 271 -14.98 22.10 -7.64
C ASP A 271 -15.95 21.20 -6.87
N LEU A 272 -16.76 21.80 -6.00
CA LEU A 272 -17.79 21.12 -5.23
C LEU A 272 -19.18 21.42 -5.79
N TYR A 273 -19.91 20.35 -6.06
CA TYR A 273 -21.31 20.44 -6.49
C TYR A 273 -22.20 19.67 -5.53
N ARG A 274 -23.41 20.17 -5.29
CA ARG A 274 -24.48 19.40 -4.66
C ARG A 274 -25.22 18.61 -5.73
N VAL A 275 -25.41 17.31 -5.50
CA VAL A 275 -26.13 16.41 -6.41
C VAL A 275 -27.61 16.39 -6.03
N ASN A 276 -28.47 16.80 -6.95
CA ASN A 276 -29.90 16.91 -6.71
C ASN A 276 -30.70 15.76 -7.35
N GLN A 277 -30.21 15.20 -8.48
CA GLN A 277 -30.96 14.18 -9.22
C GLN A 277 -29.99 13.15 -9.84
N LEU A 278 -30.39 11.88 -9.77
CA LEU A 278 -29.75 10.79 -10.50
C LEU A 278 -30.49 10.50 -11.81
N THR A 279 -29.80 9.85 -12.72
CA THR A 279 -30.39 9.29 -13.95
C THR A 279 -31.47 8.27 -13.56
N SER A 280 -32.65 8.39 -14.11
CA SER A 280 -33.68 7.39 -13.94
C SER A 280 -33.35 6.18 -14.78
N ALA A 281 -33.41 5.00 -14.19
CA ALA A 281 -33.41 3.77 -14.95
C ALA A 281 -34.75 3.58 -15.68
N GLY A 282 -34.75 2.92 -16.83
CA GLY A 282 -35.99 2.48 -17.47
C GLY A 282 -36.83 1.61 -16.50
N GLY A 283 -38.15 1.63 -16.60
CA GLY A 283 -39.03 0.89 -15.69
C GLY A 283 -38.83 -0.64 -15.67
N SER A 284 -38.12 -1.18 -16.64
CA SER A 284 -37.71 -2.59 -16.72
C SER A 284 -36.42 -2.91 -15.96
N CYS A 285 -35.66 -1.89 -15.53
CA CYS A 285 -34.44 -2.10 -14.74
C CYS A 285 -34.80 -2.25 -13.26
N THR A 286 -35.13 -3.45 -12.83
CA THR A 286 -35.56 -3.75 -11.47
C THR A 286 -34.46 -3.47 -10.44
N GLU A 287 -33.20 -3.75 -10.79
CA GLU A 287 -32.02 -3.52 -9.95
C GLU A 287 -31.86 -2.05 -9.57
N ALA A 288 -32.19 -1.15 -10.47
CA ALA A 288 -32.11 0.28 -10.22
C ALA A 288 -33.40 0.88 -9.66
N THR A 289 -34.57 0.29 -9.94
CA THR A 289 -35.88 0.82 -9.49
C THR A 289 -36.30 0.32 -8.11
N THR A 290 -35.97 -0.92 -7.76
CA THR A 290 -36.31 -1.57 -6.50
C THR A 290 -35.14 -2.02 -5.66
N GLY A 291 -33.93 -1.97 -6.22
CA GLY A 291 -32.67 -2.38 -5.60
C GLY A 291 -31.79 -1.17 -5.20
N TRP A 292 -30.56 -1.16 -5.71
CA TRP A 292 -29.54 -0.21 -5.29
C TRP A 292 -29.48 1.12 -6.04
N GLY A 293 -30.29 1.35 -7.10
CA GLY A 293 -30.31 2.60 -7.86
C GLY A 293 -29.28 2.68 -8.99
N THR A 294 -29.32 3.75 -9.78
CA THR A 294 -28.39 3.95 -10.90
C THR A 294 -27.02 4.48 -10.48
N TRP A 295 -26.96 5.22 -9.39
CA TRP A 295 -25.77 5.93 -8.89
C TRP A 295 -25.06 6.79 -9.95
N SER A 296 -25.79 7.22 -10.96
CA SER A 296 -25.30 8.05 -12.05
C SER A 296 -25.99 9.40 -12.03
N ILE A 297 -25.21 10.48 -11.96
CA ILE A 297 -25.73 11.84 -11.92
C ILE A 297 -26.41 12.13 -13.27
N ARG A 298 -27.60 12.70 -13.22
CA ARG A 298 -28.34 13.09 -14.41
C ARG A 298 -27.63 14.24 -15.12
N THR A 299 -27.52 14.19 -16.45
CA THR A 299 -26.79 15.17 -17.28
C THR A 299 -27.63 16.41 -17.66
N THR A 300 -28.94 16.42 -17.38
CA THR A 300 -29.81 17.56 -17.71
C THR A 300 -29.73 18.67 -16.67
N GLY A 301 -30.10 19.91 -17.07
CA GLY A 301 -30.02 21.10 -16.21
C GLY A 301 -30.71 20.94 -14.86
N GLY A 302 -30.15 21.52 -13.81
CA GLY A 302 -30.69 21.47 -12.45
C GLY A 302 -30.35 20.21 -11.65
N SER A 303 -29.73 19.21 -12.28
CA SER A 303 -29.37 17.95 -11.60
C SER A 303 -28.20 18.11 -10.65
N GLN A 304 -27.41 19.15 -10.80
CA GLN A 304 -26.31 19.54 -9.93
C GLN A 304 -26.35 21.05 -9.69
N THR A 305 -25.90 21.48 -8.52
CA THR A 305 -25.69 22.87 -8.19
C THR A 305 -24.22 23.09 -7.86
N PHE A 306 -23.51 23.92 -8.60
CA PHE A 306 -22.17 24.35 -8.21
C PHE A 306 -22.23 25.13 -6.91
N LEU A 307 -21.38 24.78 -5.95
CA LEU A 307 -21.31 25.43 -4.66
C LEU A 307 -20.11 26.38 -4.57
N ALA A 308 -18.92 25.85 -4.79
CA ALA A 308 -17.68 26.63 -4.75
C ALA A 308 -16.52 25.85 -5.35
N ASN A 309 -15.43 26.58 -5.65
CA ASN A 309 -14.10 26.05 -5.86
C ASN A 309 -13.31 26.17 -4.55
N TYR A 310 -12.58 25.12 -4.17
CA TYR A 310 -11.75 25.08 -2.97
C TYR A 310 -10.34 24.64 -3.33
N ALA A 311 -9.34 25.22 -2.65
CA ALA A 311 -7.99 24.67 -2.67
C ALA A 311 -7.97 23.32 -1.91
N ILE A 312 -7.17 22.38 -2.40
CA ILE A 312 -6.81 21.18 -1.64
C ILE A 312 -6.14 21.64 -0.34
N PRO A 313 -6.60 21.17 0.84
CA PRO A 313 -6.02 21.61 2.11
C PRO A 313 -4.59 21.08 2.29
N ALA A 314 -3.76 21.78 3.05
CA ALA A 314 -2.35 21.43 3.24
C ALA A 314 -2.15 20.03 3.88
N ASN A 315 -3.10 19.55 4.72
CA ASN A 315 -3.09 18.21 5.25
C ASN A 315 -3.68 17.15 4.30
N GLY A 316 -4.15 17.55 3.11
CA GLY A 316 -4.72 16.69 2.08
C GLY A 316 -6.07 16.03 2.44
N LEU A 317 -6.72 16.37 3.56
CA LEU A 317 -7.91 15.68 4.04
C LEU A 317 -9.21 16.37 3.63
N ILE A 318 -10.08 15.65 2.96
CA ILE A 318 -11.43 16.07 2.61
C ILE A 318 -12.42 15.04 3.20
N PHE A 319 -13.26 15.46 4.14
CA PHE A 319 -14.26 14.60 4.76
C PHE A 319 -15.68 15.04 4.42
N VAL A 320 -16.52 14.08 4.04
CA VAL A 320 -17.91 14.33 3.62
C VAL A 320 -18.88 13.45 4.42
N GLU A 321 -19.87 14.06 5.07
CA GLU A 321 -20.94 13.32 5.77
C GLU A 321 -22.10 12.95 4.85
N ASP A 322 -21.81 12.59 3.60
CA ASP A 322 -22.81 12.20 2.62
C ASP A 322 -22.21 11.30 1.53
N HIS A 323 -23.04 10.83 0.60
CA HIS A 323 -22.58 10.19 -0.62
C HIS A 323 -21.73 11.16 -1.45
N VAL A 324 -20.70 10.63 -2.11
CA VAL A 324 -19.77 11.43 -2.87
C VAL A 324 -19.51 10.80 -4.24
N TRP A 325 -19.53 11.61 -5.30
CA TRP A 325 -19.04 11.28 -6.64
C TRP A 325 -17.70 11.97 -6.84
N VAL A 326 -16.67 11.19 -7.19
CA VAL A 326 -15.31 11.71 -7.35
C VAL A 326 -14.85 11.45 -8.77
N GLU A 327 -14.26 12.47 -9.39
CA GLU A 327 -13.65 12.41 -10.72
C GLU A 327 -12.65 13.55 -10.92
N GLY A 328 -11.90 13.53 -12.01
CA GLY A 328 -10.99 14.60 -12.39
C GLY A 328 -9.54 14.15 -12.43
N GLN A 329 -8.62 15.09 -12.21
CA GLN A 329 -7.18 14.85 -12.28
C GLN A 329 -6.44 15.73 -11.26
N ILE A 330 -5.41 15.17 -10.63
CA ILE A 330 -4.50 15.92 -9.75
C ILE A 330 -3.13 16.10 -10.40
N ASN A 331 -2.34 17.05 -9.87
CA ASN A 331 -0.96 17.28 -10.29
C ASN A 331 -0.13 17.70 -9.07
N SER A 332 0.82 16.85 -8.67
CA SER A 332 1.69 17.03 -7.49
C SER A 332 0.92 17.20 -6.17
N ALA A 333 -0.24 16.54 -6.04
CA ALA A 333 -1.12 16.63 -4.89
C ALA A 333 -1.28 15.28 -4.19
N ARG A 334 -1.44 15.33 -2.87
CA ARG A 334 -1.68 14.16 -2.01
C ARG A 334 -3.00 14.36 -1.28
N VAL A 335 -4.03 13.56 -1.61
CA VAL A 335 -5.41 13.80 -1.17
C VAL A 335 -6.05 12.52 -0.67
N THR A 336 -6.73 12.61 0.47
CA THR A 336 -7.67 11.60 0.96
C THR A 336 -9.07 12.19 0.99
N ILE A 337 -9.99 11.59 0.24
CA ILE A 337 -11.41 11.89 0.27
C ILE A 337 -12.12 10.78 1.04
N ALA A 338 -12.64 11.12 2.21
CA ALA A 338 -13.34 10.18 3.08
C ALA A 338 -14.82 10.49 3.16
N ALA A 339 -15.65 9.46 3.08
CA ALA A 339 -17.10 9.57 3.23
C ALA A 339 -17.59 8.74 4.42
N GLY A 340 -18.19 9.38 5.43
CA GLY A 340 -18.65 8.69 6.64
C GLY A 340 -19.73 9.48 7.39
N ARG A 341 -20.59 8.80 8.13
CA ARG A 341 -21.57 9.39 9.06
C ARG A 341 -21.43 8.81 10.44
N PHE A 342 -21.51 9.65 11.45
CA PHE A 342 -21.40 9.25 12.84
C PHE A 342 -22.57 9.81 13.68
N PRO A 343 -23.10 9.01 14.65
CA PRO A 343 -22.69 7.64 14.98
C PRO A 343 -22.92 6.67 13.82
N ASP A 344 -22.13 5.58 13.75
CA ASP A 344 -22.23 4.59 12.68
C ASP A 344 -23.60 3.90 12.69
N ASN A 345 -24.22 3.87 11.51
CA ASN A 345 -25.46 3.15 11.26
C ASN A 345 -25.40 2.50 9.87
N ALA A 346 -25.45 1.17 9.83
CA ALA A 346 -25.30 0.39 8.61
C ALA A 346 -26.22 0.81 7.46
N THR A 347 -27.43 1.34 7.76
CA THR A 347 -28.41 1.75 6.75
C THR A 347 -28.12 3.13 6.16
N THR A 348 -27.27 3.93 6.78
CA THR A 348 -26.98 5.31 6.37
C THR A 348 -25.52 5.56 6.04
N ARG A 349 -24.69 4.51 6.00
CA ARG A 349 -23.28 4.62 5.61
C ARG A 349 -23.13 5.22 4.22
N PRO A 350 -22.36 6.30 4.06
CA PRO A 350 -22.13 6.90 2.76
C PRO A 350 -21.30 5.99 1.85
N ASN A 351 -21.57 6.12 0.55
CA ASN A 351 -20.82 5.49 -0.52
C ASN A 351 -20.02 6.52 -1.29
N ILE A 352 -18.93 6.08 -1.93
CA ILE A 352 -18.20 6.86 -2.94
C ILE A 352 -18.47 6.24 -4.30
N MET A 353 -18.77 7.07 -5.31
CA MET A 353 -18.99 6.65 -6.69
C MET A 353 -17.91 7.22 -7.61
N ILE A 354 -17.42 6.38 -8.53
CA ILE A 354 -16.45 6.76 -9.53
C ILE A 354 -17.05 6.40 -10.90
N ASN A 355 -17.69 7.39 -11.53
CA ASN A 355 -18.36 7.18 -12.82
C ASN A 355 -17.55 7.70 -14.01
N ASN A 356 -16.56 8.56 -13.78
CA ASN A 356 -15.65 9.11 -14.76
C ASN A 356 -14.20 8.96 -14.29
N ASN A 357 -13.26 9.24 -15.17
CA ASN A 357 -11.85 9.08 -14.86
C ASN A 357 -11.40 9.91 -13.65
N LEU A 358 -10.58 9.28 -12.84
CA LEU A 358 -9.84 9.88 -11.74
C LEU A 358 -8.35 9.61 -11.99
N LEU A 359 -7.57 10.65 -12.28
CA LEU A 359 -6.26 10.49 -12.88
C LEU A 359 -5.15 11.17 -12.05
N TYR A 360 -3.98 10.58 -12.08
CA TYR A 360 -2.72 11.25 -11.76
C TYR A 360 -2.17 11.98 -12.99
N THR A 361 -1.39 13.02 -12.78
CA THR A 361 -0.55 13.63 -13.83
C THR A 361 0.82 12.97 -13.81
N ASN A 362 1.37 12.68 -12.62
CA ASN A 362 2.69 12.08 -12.41
C ASN A 362 2.56 10.73 -11.70
N TYR A 363 3.37 9.76 -12.10
CA TYR A 363 3.38 8.39 -11.54
C TYR A 363 4.65 8.11 -10.73
N ASP A 364 5.22 9.16 -10.13
CA ASP A 364 6.47 9.13 -9.34
C ASP A 364 6.23 9.16 -7.82
N GLY A 365 4.96 9.06 -7.38
CA GLY A 365 4.55 9.11 -5.98
C GLY A 365 4.28 10.53 -5.45
N GLN A 366 4.38 11.57 -6.28
CA GLN A 366 3.95 12.91 -5.91
C GLN A 366 2.43 13.05 -5.96
N ASP A 367 1.80 12.44 -6.98
CA ASP A 367 0.35 12.36 -7.10
C ASP A 367 -0.16 11.14 -6.34
N VAL A 368 -1.02 11.35 -5.36
CA VAL A 368 -1.61 10.27 -4.58
C VAL A 368 -3.03 10.62 -4.17
N VAL A 369 -4.00 9.78 -4.53
CA VAL A 369 -5.39 9.89 -4.09
C VAL A 369 -5.77 8.66 -3.29
N SER A 370 -6.46 8.84 -2.16
CA SER A 370 -7.20 7.80 -1.49
C SER A 370 -8.69 8.13 -1.44
N LEU A 371 -9.51 7.13 -1.68
CA LEU A 371 -10.95 7.18 -1.45
C LEU A 371 -11.28 6.19 -0.34
N ILE A 372 -11.83 6.68 0.78
CA ILE A 372 -12.17 5.86 1.94
C ILE A 372 -13.67 5.99 2.19
N ALA A 373 -14.44 4.96 1.87
CA ALA A 373 -15.88 4.93 2.10
C ALA A 373 -16.24 4.12 3.34
N GLN A 374 -17.09 4.66 4.20
CA GLN A 374 -17.71 3.90 5.29
C GLN A 374 -18.59 2.76 4.73
N GLY A 375 -19.29 3.00 3.61
CA GLY A 375 -20.05 2.02 2.83
C GLY A 375 -19.21 1.43 1.69
N ASN A 376 -19.74 1.53 0.47
CA ASN A 376 -19.15 0.97 -0.75
C ASN A 376 -18.40 2.03 -1.56
N ILE A 377 -17.47 1.57 -2.40
CA ILE A 377 -16.94 2.34 -3.52
C ILE A 377 -17.39 1.67 -4.82
N ASN A 378 -18.22 2.35 -5.61
CA ASN A 378 -18.86 1.74 -6.76
C ASN A 378 -18.80 2.59 -8.04
N ALA A 379 -18.76 1.91 -9.18
CA ALA A 379 -19.12 2.48 -10.47
C ALA A 379 -20.63 2.31 -10.72
N GLY A 380 -21.32 3.40 -11.10
CA GLY A 380 -22.74 3.40 -11.39
C GLY A 380 -23.10 2.90 -12.78
N LEU A 381 -24.41 2.88 -13.09
CA LEU A 381 -24.93 2.39 -14.38
C LEU A 381 -24.32 3.14 -15.57
N SER A 382 -24.25 4.48 -15.52
CA SER A 382 -23.73 5.32 -16.60
C SER A 382 -22.28 5.73 -16.36
N SER A 383 -21.45 4.81 -15.87
CA SER A 383 -19.99 5.02 -15.77
C SER A 383 -19.34 5.04 -17.16
N ALA A 384 -18.12 5.58 -17.26
CA ALA A 384 -17.34 5.63 -18.49
C ALA A 384 -17.15 4.21 -19.07
N ASN A 385 -17.20 4.11 -20.39
CA ASN A 385 -17.05 2.84 -21.09
C ASN A 385 -15.64 2.26 -20.95
N ASN A 386 -14.63 3.14 -20.96
CA ASN A 386 -13.25 2.84 -20.57
C ASN A 386 -12.92 3.70 -19.37
N LEU A 387 -13.08 3.14 -18.18
CA LEU A 387 -12.86 3.86 -16.92
C LEU A 387 -11.43 3.67 -16.45
N ARG A 388 -10.75 4.77 -16.11
CA ARG A 388 -9.46 4.72 -15.45
C ARG A 388 -9.54 5.40 -14.08
N VAL A 389 -9.02 4.71 -13.07
CA VAL A 389 -8.99 5.20 -11.69
C VAL A 389 -7.59 5.03 -11.12
N ASP A 390 -6.91 6.16 -10.89
CA ASP A 390 -5.61 6.20 -10.25
C ASP A 390 -5.83 6.58 -8.78
N ALA A 391 -5.96 5.60 -7.89
CA ALA A 391 -6.24 5.81 -6.46
C ALA A 391 -6.07 4.55 -5.60
N ALA A 392 -5.87 4.76 -4.30
CA ALA A 392 -6.07 3.75 -3.27
C ALA A 392 -7.54 3.75 -2.82
N LEU A 393 -8.24 2.63 -2.99
CA LEU A 393 -9.67 2.48 -2.71
C LEU A 393 -9.90 1.64 -1.46
N VAL A 394 -10.56 2.18 -0.44
CA VAL A 394 -10.86 1.49 0.82
C VAL A 394 -12.36 1.53 1.10
N ALA A 395 -13.03 0.38 1.00
CA ALA A 395 -14.42 0.21 1.41
C ALA A 395 -14.46 -0.44 2.81
N GLN A 396 -14.67 0.37 3.85
CA GLN A 396 -14.51 -0.04 5.25
C GLN A 396 -15.48 -1.16 5.67
N ASN A 397 -16.76 -1.03 5.32
CA ASN A 397 -17.78 -2.01 5.67
C ASN A 397 -18.46 -2.65 4.46
N GLY A 398 -18.17 -2.13 3.28
CA GLY A 398 -18.77 -2.52 2.03
C GLY A 398 -17.80 -3.16 1.07
N ARG A 399 -18.08 -3.02 -0.20
CA ARG A 399 -17.29 -3.56 -1.31
C ARG A 399 -16.75 -2.46 -2.21
N VAL A 400 -15.65 -2.77 -2.89
CA VAL A 400 -15.18 -2.03 -4.06
C VAL A 400 -15.65 -2.77 -5.31
N GLY A 401 -16.36 -2.09 -6.22
CA GLY A 401 -16.84 -2.76 -7.43
C GLY A 401 -17.86 -1.96 -8.22
N ARG A 402 -18.70 -2.66 -8.92
CA ARG A 402 -19.85 -2.14 -9.64
C ARG A 402 -21.09 -2.88 -9.21
N TYR A 403 -22.22 -2.20 -9.14
CA TYR A 403 -23.51 -2.87 -8.93
C TYR A 403 -23.88 -3.70 -10.16
N HIS A 404 -24.56 -4.81 -9.94
CA HIS A 404 -25.13 -5.61 -11.04
C HIS A 404 -26.26 -4.83 -11.71
N TYR A 405 -26.22 -4.76 -13.03
CA TYR A 405 -27.27 -4.23 -13.89
C TYR A 405 -27.50 -5.20 -15.03
N SER A 406 -28.72 -5.70 -15.15
CA SER A 406 -29.09 -6.59 -16.27
C SER A 406 -29.26 -5.82 -17.58
N SER A 407 -29.41 -6.55 -18.68
CA SER A 407 -29.65 -5.98 -20.02
C SER A 407 -30.92 -5.09 -20.07
N ASN A 408 -31.87 -5.28 -19.17
CA ASN A 408 -33.07 -4.45 -19.05
C ASN A 408 -32.76 -3.02 -18.55
N CYS A 409 -31.56 -2.76 -18.06
CA CYS A 409 -31.12 -1.45 -17.62
C CYS A 409 -30.60 -0.54 -18.76
N GLY A 410 -30.74 -0.95 -20.01
CA GLY A 410 -30.29 -0.21 -21.19
C GLY A 410 -28.81 -0.44 -21.47
N THR A 411 -28.21 0.35 -22.37
CA THR A 411 -26.84 0.15 -22.88
C THR A 411 -25.74 0.25 -21.80
N GLY A 412 -26.09 0.70 -20.60
CA GLY A 412 -25.14 0.84 -19.50
C GLY A 412 -24.79 -0.44 -18.76
N TYR A 413 -25.45 -1.56 -19.03
CA TYR A 413 -25.24 -2.79 -18.27
C TYR A 413 -23.87 -3.44 -18.55
N THR A 414 -23.30 -3.22 -19.74
CA THR A 414 -21.92 -3.60 -20.09
C THR A 414 -21.03 -2.38 -20.28
N ARG A 415 -19.73 -2.54 -20.06
CA ARG A 415 -18.66 -1.58 -20.28
C ARG A 415 -17.42 -2.29 -20.82
N ASN A 416 -16.58 -1.60 -21.61
CA ASN A 416 -15.42 -2.24 -22.24
C ASN A 416 -14.34 -2.57 -21.22
N SER A 417 -13.79 -1.54 -20.54
CA SER A 417 -12.63 -1.76 -19.67
C SER A 417 -12.63 -0.88 -18.44
N ILE A 418 -12.07 -1.42 -17.35
CA ILE A 418 -11.65 -0.63 -16.20
C ILE A 418 -10.17 -0.88 -15.92
N THR A 419 -9.40 0.19 -15.81
CA THR A 419 -8.01 0.16 -15.35
C THR A 419 -7.93 0.85 -14.00
N LEU A 420 -7.44 0.14 -13.00
CA LEU A 420 -7.16 0.65 -11.67
C LEU A 420 -5.64 0.72 -11.47
N TYR A 421 -5.11 1.91 -11.21
CA TYR A 421 -3.72 2.12 -10.81
C TYR A 421 -3.69 2.55 -9.34
N GLY A 422 -3.16 1.70 -8.47
CA GLY A 422 -3.16 1.95 -7.03
C GLY A 422 -3.34 0.69 -6.22
N MET A 423 -4.37 0.66 -5.35
CA MET A 423 -4.72 -0.51 -4.57
C MET A 423 -6.21 -0.57 -4.25
N ILE A 424 -6.69 -1.76 -3.90
CA ILE A 424 -8.06 -2.01 -3.43
C ILE A 424 -8.02 -2.69 -2.06
N ALA A 425 -8.72 -2.13 -1.08
CA ALA A 425 -9.07 -2.80 0.17
C ALA A 425 -10.60 -2.91 0.28
N SER A 426 -11.13 -4.11 0.33
CA SER A 426 -12.56 -4.38 0.31
C SER A 426 -12.96 -5.30 1.46
N ASN A 427 -13.87 -4.84 2.33
CA ASN A 427 -14.37 -5.67 3.43
C ASN A 427 -15.31 -6.78 2.94
N GLN A 428 -16.05 -6.51 1.88
CA GLN A 428 -16.92 -7.47 1.22
C GLN A 428 -16.33 -7.87 -0.13
N ARG A 429 -16.94 -8.86 -0.77
CA ARG A 429 -16.49 -9.40 -2.06
C ARG A 429 -16.33 -8.30 -3.10
N TYR A 430 -15.10 -8.14 -3.59
CA TYR A 430 -14.75 -7.26 -4.72
C TYR A 430 -15.44 -7.72 -6.01
N GLY A 431 -15.72 -6.77 -6.96
CA GLY A 431 -16.13 -7.15 -8.32
C GLY A 431 -16.65 -6.01 -9.19
N PHE A 432 -16.12 -5.97 -10.42
CA PHE A 432 -16.54 -5.04 -11.47
C PHE A 432 -17.25 -5.72 -12.65
N ALA A 433 -17.34 -7.06 -12.64
CA ALA A 433 -18.03 -7.85 -13.63
C ALA A 433 -18.78 -9.01 -12.97
N TYR A 434 -19.70 -9.61 -13.70
CA TYR A 434 -20.56 -10.68 -13.25
C TYR A 434 -20.54 -11.86 -14.24
N THR A 435 -20.97 -13.03 -13.77
CA THR A 435 -20.95 -14.28 -14.54
C THR A 435 -21.91 -14.32 -15.74
N ASP A 436 -22.82 -13.36 -15.80
CA ASP A 436 -23.77 -13.17 -16.90
C ASP A 436 -23.24 -12.21 -18.00
N ASN A 437 -21.93 -11.95 -18.01
CA ASN A 437 -21.23 -11.03 -18.91
C ASN A 437 -21.70 -9.57 -18.77
N THR A 438 -22.20 -9.17 -17.61
CA THR A 438 -22.48 -7.77 -17.29
C THR A 438 -21.30 -7.14 -16.54
N GLY A 439 -21.22 -5.80 -16.55
CA GLY A 439 -20.13 -5.04 -15.94
C GLY A 439 -19.04 -4.67 -16.93
N TYR A 440 -17.78 -4.69 -16.52
CA TYR A 440 -16.62 -4.38 -17.35
C TYR A 440 -16.01 -5.66 -17.96
N ASP A 441 -15.84 -5.70 -19.30
CA ASP A 441 -15.32 -6.87 -20.01
C ASP A 441 -13.84 -7.13 -19.71
N SER A 442 -13.00 -6.07 -19.66
CA SER A 442 -11.59 -6.14 -19.28
C SER A 442 -11.34 -5.39 -17.98
N ARG A 443 -10.47 -5.94 -17.13
CA ARG A 443 -10.20 -5.41 -15.78
C ARG A 443 -8.72 -5.54 -15.45
N ASP A 444 -7.99 -4.42 -15.58
CA ASP A 444 -6.56 -4.34 -15.28
C ASP A 444 -6.36 -3.67 -13.94
N ILE A 445 -5.69 -4.34 -13.01
CA ILE A 445 -5.37 -3.81 -11.70
C ILE A 445 -3.87 -3.73 -11.57
N ILE A 446 -3.36 -2.50 -11.58
CA ILE A 446 -1.94 -2.17 -11.58
C ILE A 446 -1.58 -1.61 -10.21
N TYR A 447 -0.69 -2.29 -9.52
CA TYR A 447 -0.21 -1.88 -8.21
C TYR A 447 0.66 -0.63 -8.29
N ASP A 448 0.34 0.39 -7.46
CA ASP A 448 1.22 1.53 -7.26
C ASP A 448 2.17 1.29 -6.07
N ALA A 449 3.40 0.91 -6.37
CA ALA A 449 4.41 0.63 -5.35
C ALA A 449 4.82 1.87 -4.54
N ASN A 450 4.59 3.10 -5.04
CA ASN A 450 4.88 4.31 -4.29
C ASN A 450 4.03 4.44 -3.02
N LEU A 451 2.82 3.86 -3.04
CA LEU A 451 1.91 3.90 -1.89
C LEU A 451 2.42 3.11 -0.68
N LEU A 452 3.38 2.18 -0.88
CA LEU A 452 3.88 1.33 0.20
C LEU A 452 4.48 2.14 1.35
N TYR A 453 5.32 3.13 1.01
CA TYR A 453 6.00 4.00 1.98
C TYR A 453 5.69 5.48 1.80
N GLY A 454 4.90 5.81 0.79
CA GLY A 454 4.35 7.14 0.53
C GLY A 454 2.83 7.09 0.44
N PRO A 455 2.10 6.59 1.47
CA PRO A 455 0.65 6.48 1.41
C PRO A 455 -0.03 7.84 1.34
N PRO A 456 -1.29 7.89 0.90
CA PRO A 456 -2.12 9.09 1.00
C PRO A 456 -2.23 9.58 2.47
N PRO A 457 -2.56 10.85 2.71
CA PRO A 457 -2.78 11.36 4.06
C PRO A 457 -3.76 10.51 4.86
N SER A 458 -3.42 10.19 6.12
CA SER A 458 -4.22 9.36 7.04
C SER A 458 -4.61 7.98 6.47
N PHE A 459 -3.79 7.43 5.58
CA PHE A 459 -4.01 6.08 5.06
C PHE A 459 -3.58 5.01 6.06
N PRO A 460 -4.27 3.87 6.16
CA PRO A 460 -3.95 2.82 7.13
C PRO A 460 -2.52 2.29 6.95
N LEU A 461 -1.81 2.13 8.05
CA LEU A 461 -0.52 1.46 8.12
C LEU A 461 -0.72 0.00 8.57
N THR A 462 0.20 -0.90 8.21
CA THR A 462 0.09 -2.32 8.58
C THR A 462 0.65 -2.64 9.95
N SER A 463 1.35 -1.70 10.57
CA SER A 463 2.05 -1.85 11.84
C SER A 463 2.33 -0.46 12.42
N ASP A 464 2.58 -0.37 13.70
CA ASP A 464 3.18 0.77 14.38
C ASP A 464 4.71 0.65 14.52
N GLN A 465 5.29 -0.46 14.00
CA GLN A 465 6.69 -0.79 14.16
C GLN A 465 7.49 -0.50 12.88
N TYR A 466 8.59 0.24 13.06
CA TYR A 466 9.55 0.46 11.99
C TYR A 466 10.32 -0.81 11.62
N GLN A 467 10.44 -1.07 10.33
CA GLN A 467 11.19 -2.18 9.77
C GLN A 467 12.40 -1.65 8.99
N ILE A 468 13.50 -2.42 8.98
CA ILE A 468 14.66 -2.10 8.16
C ILE A 468 14.32 -2.39 6.70
N VAL A 469 14.36 -1.35 5.85
CA VAL A 469 14.11 -1.45 4.41
C VAL A 469 15.42 -1.56 3.63
N SER A 470 16.43 -0.85 4.06
CA SER A 470 17.77 -0.92 3.45
C SER A 470 18.85 -0.66 4.50
N TRP A 471 20.01 -1.26 4.25
CA TRP A 471 21.22 -1.06 5.03
C TRP A 471 22.39 -0.95 4.08
N LYS A 472 23.26 0.02 4.27
CA LYS A 472 24.52 0.16 3.52
C LYS A 472 25.59 0.82 4.37
N GLU A 473 26.81 0.39 4.18
CA GLU A 473 28.00 1.07 4.67
C GLU A 473 28.40 2.17 3.69
N LEU A 474 28.80 3.35 4.20
CA LEU A 474 29.19 4.53 3.41
C LEU A 474 30.71 4.68 3.31
#